data_317af81d8310f95cb6c5f5491726fd50
#
_entry.id   317af81d8310f95cb6c5f5491726fd50
#
_cell.length_a   1.000
_cell.length_b   1.000
_cell.length_c   1.000
_cell.angle_alpha   90.00
_cell.angle_beta   90.00
_cell.angle_gamma   90.00
#
_symmetry.space_group_name_H-M   'P 1'
#
loop_
_entity.id
_entity.type
_entity.pdbx_description
1 polymer ?
#
loop_
_entity_poly.entity_id
_entity_poly.type
_entity_poly.pdbx_seq_one_letter_code
_entity_poly.pdbx_strand_id
1 'polypeptide(L)'
;YEVAKGFIANGVQQGDRIALLSETRYEWSLLDFAIWAAGAVSVPIYGSSSLSQIEWIIEDSGAVFAVTETREHTELMKNLVLGEDGKPLLHGSTSQLRRILEINASAIATLKFEGRPIDDDQVDERIHATKSRDLASLVYTSGTTGRPKGCRLTHANWLSEVHGLLTNPMGAIARPGSRVLTFLPLAHVLSRAVSLAVAIGGGTQSHWSNFSTLGVE
;
A
#
# COMPACT_ATOMS: atom_id res chain seq x y z
N TYR A 1 8.35 -12.13 1.56
CA TYR A 1 7.51 -13.31 1.81
C TYR A 1 6.85 -13.25 3.18
N GLU A 2 7.55 -13.18 4.31
CA GLU A 2 6.99 -13.28 5.66
C GLU A 2 5.80 -12.34 5.92
N VAL A 3 5.84 -11.09 5.44
CA VAL A 3 4.75 -10.14 5.58
C VAL A 3 3.57 -10.51 4.67
N ALA A 4 3.81 -11.00 3.46
CA ALA A 4 2.78 -11.48 2.55
C ALA A 4 2.03 -12.68 3.13
N LYS A 5 2.76 -13.64 3.74
CA LYS A 5 2.17 -14.75 4.50
C LYS A 5 1.21 -14.26 5.58
N GLY A 6 1.56 -13.17 6.27
CA GLY A 6 0.69 -12.57 7.27
C GLY A 6 -0.65 -12.12 6.69
N PHE A 7 -0.68 -11.51 5.52
CA PHE A 7 -1.93 -11.17 4.85
C PHE A 7 -2.74 -12.41 4.47
N ILE A 8 -2.07 -13.44 3.93
CA ILE A 8 -2.72 -14.71 3.58
C ILE A 8 -3.33 -15.38 4.82
N ALA A 9 -2.58 -15.45 5.92
CA ALA A 9 -3.05 -16.00 7.20
C ALA A 9 -4.27 -15.25 7.77
N ASN A 10 -4.38 -13.95 7.47
CA ASN A 10 -5.53 -13.12 7.81
C ASN A 10 -6.70 -13.22 6.81
N GLY A 11 -6.68 -14.22 5.94
CA GLY A 11 -7.76 -14.51 5.01
C GLY A 11 -7.86 -13.56 3.81
N VAL A 12 -6.80 -12.79 3.51
CA VAL A 12 -6.73 -11.98 2.30
C VAL A 12 -6.71 -12.90 1.08
N GLN A 13 -7.62 -12.67 0.15
CA GLN A 13 -7.75 -13.43 -1.10
C GLN A 13 -7.11 -12.69 -2.27
N GLN A 14 -6.86 -13.43 -3.37
CA GLN A 14 -6.38 -12.82 -4.61
C GLN A 14 -7.35 -11.75 -5.12
N GLY A 15 -6.83 -10.56 -5.43
CA GLY A 15 -7.63 -9.42 -5.85
C GLY A 15 -8.30 -8.64 -4.72
N ASP A 16 -8.18 -9.05 -3.47
CA ASP A 16 -8.64 -8.26 -2.33
C ASP A 16 -7.88 -6.92 -2.25
N ARG A 17 -8.55 -5.87 -1.79
CA ARG A 17 -7.96 -4.54 -1.63
C ARG A 17 -7.50 -4.34 -0.20
N ILE A 18 -6.26 -3.87 -0.07
CA ILE A 18 -5.65 -3.54 1.22
C ILE A 18 -5.34 -2.04 1.24
N ALA A 19 -5.95 -1.32 2.16
CA ALA A 19 -5.69 0.10 2.36
C ALA A 19 -4.37 0.30 3.11
N LEU A 20 -3.58 1.29 2.66
CA LEU A 20 -2.32 1.67 3.29
C LEU A 20 -2.33 3.18 3.56
N LEU A 21 -2.60 3.56 4.81
CA LEU A 21 -2.66 4.94 5.30
C LEU A 21 -1.39 5.23 6.10
N SER A 22 -0.40 5.81 5.45
CA SER A 22 0.89 6.12 6.06
C SER A 22 1.65 7.18 5.27
N GLU A 23 2.47 7.93 5.97
CA GLU A 23 3.49 8.80 5.38
C GLU A 23 4.61 7.96 4.74
N THR A 24 5.54 8.66 4.06
CA THR A 24 6.67 8.03 3.37
C THR A 24 7.66 7.44 4.36
N ARG A 25 7.78 6.12 4.37
CA ARG A 25 8.68 5.36 5.24
C ARG A 25 9.03 4.01 4.63
N TYR A 26 10.06 3.37 5.15
CA TYR A 26 10.51 2.06 4.67
C TYR A 26 9.40 1.01 4.70
N GLU A 27 8.63 0.97 5.79
CA GLU A 27 7.56 -0.02 5.97
C GLU A 27 6.44 0.15 4.95
N TRP A 28 6.23 1.38 4.43
CA TRP A 28 5.28 1.62 3.36
C TRP A 28 5.65 0.81 2.11
N SER A 29 6.92 0.91 1.67
CA SER A 29 7.41 0.18 0.50
C SER A 29 7.40 -1.34 0.74
N LEU A 30 7.80 -1.79 1.93
CA LEU A 30 7.75 -3.20 2.31
C LEU A 30 6.32 -3.76 2.24
N LEU A 31 5.34 -3.03 2.77
CA LEU A 31 3.93 -3.43 2.76
C LEU A 31 3.37 -3.47 1.35
N ASP A 32 3.71 -2.51 0.50
CA ASP A 32 3.25 -2.45 -0.88
C ASP A 32 3.69 -3.68 -1.69
N PHE A 33 4.96 -4.08 -1.59
CA PHE A 33 5.45 -5.32 -2.18
C PHE A 33 4.81 -6.57 -1.57
N ALA A 34 4.59 -6.58 -0.26
CA ALA A 34 3.96 -7.71 0.43
C ALA A 34 2.49 -7.88 0.04
N ILE A 35 1.77 -6.78 -0.17
CA ILE A 35 0.39 -6.79 -0.69
C ILE A 35 0.35 -7.45 -2.07
N TRP A 36 1.26 -7.05 -2.97
CA TRP A 36 1.32 -7.66 -4.30
C TRP A 36 1.74 -9.13 -4.26
N ALA A 37 2.70 -9.49 -3.40
CA ALA A 37 3.12 -10.88 -3.22
C ALA A 37 2.01 -11.76 -2.66
N ALA A 38 1.10 -11.19 -1.85
CA ALA A 38 -0.12 -11.87 -1.40
C ALA A 38 -1.20 -11.97 -2.48
N GLY A 39 -0.95 -11.46 -3.70
CA GLY A 39 -1.93 -11.41 -4.80
C GLY A 39 -3.01 -10.34 -4.62
N ALA A 40 -2.82 -9.41 -3.69
CA ALA A 40 -3.78 -8.37 -3.36
C ALA A 40 -3.48 -7.05 -4.09
N VAL A 41 -4.43 -6.12 -4.00
CA VAL A 41 -4.40 -4.80 -4.63
C VAL A 41 -4.15 -3.74 -3.57
N SER A 42 -3.13 -2.90 -3.74
CA SER A 42 -2.87 -1.82 -2.79
C SER A 42 -3.75 -0.59 -3.05
N VAL A 43 -4.27 -0.03 -1.97
CA VAL A 43 -5.07 1.20 -1.96
C VAL A 43 -4.35 2.23 -1.09
N PRO A 44 -3.41 2.99 -1.68
CA PRO A 44 -2.69 4.02 -0.95
C PRO A 44 -3.61 5.16 -0.54
N ILE A 45 -3.51 5.58 0.71
CA ILE A 45 -4.22 6.74 1.27
C ILE A 45 -3.17 7.69 1.84
N TYR A 46 -3.29 8.98 1.54
CA TYR A 46 -2.38 9.98 2.11
C TYR A 46 -2.57 10.10 3.61
N GLY A 47 -1.49 10.22 4.38
CA GLY A 47 -1.55 10.43 5.83
C GLY A 47 -2.32 11.70 6.22
N SER A 48 -2.34 12.71 5.35
CA SER A 48 -3.08 13.96 5.53
C SER A 48 -4.55 13.90 5.11
N SER A 49 -5.08 12.74 4.71
CA SER A 49 -6.47 12.60 4.26
C SER A 49 -7.46 12.87 5.40
N SER A 50 -8.53 13.59 5.09
CA SER A 50 -9.61 13.81 6.04
C SER A 50 -10.40 12.51 6.30
N LEU A 51 -11.10 12.45 7.45
CA LEU A 51 -11.97 11.31 7.78
C LEU A 51 -12.93 10.96 6.65
N SER A 52 -13.61 11.97 6.07
CA SER A 52 -14.58 11.74 4.98
C SER A 52 -13.93 11.23 3.69
N GLN A 53 -12.66 11.57 3.43
CA GLN A 53 -11.91 11.00 2.32
C GLN A 53 -11.52 9.54 2.59
N ILE A 54 -11.08 9.24 3.82
CA ILE A 54 -10.73 7.88 4.24
C ILE A 54 -11.96 6.97 4.15
N GLU A 55 -13.10 7.38 4.73
CA GLU A 55 -14.37 6.66 4.67
C GLU A 55 -14.75 6.34 3.22
N TRP A 56 -14.77 7.37 2.38
CA TRP A 56 -15.08 7.21 0.96
C TRP A 56 -14.14 6.23 0.25
N ILE A 57 -12.82 6.35 0.45
CA ILE A 57 -11.83 5.47 -0.20
C ILE A 57 -12.00 4.02 0.25
N ILE A 58 -12.22 3.78 1.54
CA ILE A 58 -12.43 2.43 2.08
C ILE A 58 -13.70 1.81 1.48
N GLU A 59 -14.79 2.55 1.42
CA GLU A 59 -16.07 2.06 0.89
C GLU A 59 -16.02 1.84 -0.62
N ASP A 60 -15.55 2.83 -1.38
CA ASP A 60 -15.49 2.76 -2.85
C ASP A 60 -14.50 1.71 -3.36
N SER A 61 -13.35 1.57 -2.69
CA SER A 61 -12.39 0.52 -3.02
C SER A 61 -12.85 -0.87 -2.62
N GLY A 62 -13.74 -0.98 -1.64
CA GLY A 62 -14.12 -2.23 -0.98
C GLY A 62 -12.92 -2.87 -0.27
N ALA A 63 -12.06 -2.08 0.37
CA ALA A 63 -10.91 -2.60 1.11
C ALA A 63 -11.36 -3.51 2.25
N VAL A 64 -10.74 -4.69 2.34
CA VAL A 64 -11.07 -5.70 3.36
C VAL A 64 -10.09 -5.70 4.53
N PHE A 65 -8.92 -5.10 4.34
CA PHE A 65 -7.85 -4.98 5.32
C PHE A 65 -7.23 -3.59 5.23
N ALA A 66 -6.75 -3.04 6.34
CA ALA A 66 -6.02 -1.78 6.35
C ALA A 66 -4.75 -1.89 7.19
N VAL A 67 -3.72 -1.16 6.76
CA VAL A 67 -2.53 -0.89 7.56
C VAL A 67 -2.42 0.62 7.71
N THR A 68 -2.37 1.08 8.95
CA THR A 68 -2.24 2.51 9.31
C THR A 68 -0.86 2.77 9.91
N GLU A 69 -0.39 4.01 9.86
CA GLU A 69 0.87 4.35 10.50
C GLU A 69 0.76 4.52 12.00
N THR A 70 -0.17 5.36 12.43
CA THR A 70 -0.29 5.83 13.81
C THR A 70 -1.61 5.40 14.44
N ARG A 71 -1.65 5.52 15.79
CA ARG A 71 -2.89 5.30 16.51
C ARG A 71 -4.00 6.27 16.10
N GLU A 72 -3.65 7.52 15.78
CA GLU A 72 -4.62 8.50 15.29
C GLU A 72 -5.26 8.03 13.98
N HIS A 73 -4.45 7.57 13.01
CA HIS A 73 -4.94 6.99 11.76
C HIS A 73 -5.83 5.76 11.99
N THR A 74 -5.45 4.90 12.95
CA THR A 74 -6.24 3.71 13.32
C THR A 74 -7.61 4.11 13.87
N GLU A 75 -7.65 5.10 14.76
CA GLU A 75 -8.89 5.60 15.35
C GLU A 75 -9.85 6.23 14.30
N LEU A 76 -9.32 6.87 13.25
CA LEU A 76 -10.14 7.37 12.14
C LEU A 76 -10.87 6.26 11.37
N MET A 77 -10.28 5.06 11.32
CA MET A 77 -10.84 3.93 10.57
C MET A 77 -11.63 2.93 11.42
N LYS A 78 -11.51 2.98 12.76
CA LYS A 78 -12.06 1.93 13.63
C LYS A 78 -13.55 1.65 13.45
N ASN A 79 -14.34 2.70 13.20
CA ASN A 79 -15.77 2.57 13.03
C ASN A 79 -16.18 1.99 11.66
N LEU A 80 -15.23 1.87 10.73
CA LEU A 80 -15.43 1.23 9.43
C LEU A 80 -15.20 -0.28 9.47
N VAL A 81 -14.61 -0.80 10.55
CA VAL A 81 -14.39 -2.24 10.74
C VAL A 81 -15.73 -2.94 10.95
N LEU A 82 -15.87 -4.14 10.40
CA LEU A 82 -17.04 -4.98 10.61
C LEU A 82 -17.09 -5.46 12.06
N GLY A 83 -18.26 -5.31 12.69
CA GLY A 83 -18.57 -5.90 13.97
C GLY A 83 -18.85 -7.40 13.88
N GLU A 84 -19.18 -8.03 15.01
CA GLU A 84 -19.50 -9.47 15.11
C GLU A 84 -20.72 -9.86 14.26
N ASP A 85 -21.63 -8.92 14.01
CA ASP A 85 -22.81 -9.11 13.16
C ASP A 85 -22.51 -8.98 11.65
N GLY A 86 -21.23 -8.76 11.29
CA GLY A 86 -20.78 -8.58 9.91
C GLY A 86 -21.17 -7.24 9.29
N LYS A 87 -21.57 -6.25 10.09
CA LYS A 87 -21.88 -4.88 9.63
C LYS A 87 -20.84 -3.90 10.14
N PRO A 88 -20.57 -2.80 9.40
CA PRO A 88 -19.71 -1.74 9.87
C PRO A 88 -20.23 -1.12 11.18
N LEU A 89 -19.31 -0.78 12.08
CA LEU A 89 -19.66 -0.10 13.33
C LEU A 89 -20.21 1.31 13.07
N LEU A 90 -19.81 1.94 11.97
CA LEU A 90 -20.37 3.21 11.51
C LEU A 90 -21.73 2.97 10.87
N HIS A 91 -22.78 3.54 11.45
CA HIS A 91 -24.13 3.42 10.93
C HIS A 91 -24.27 3.95 9.49
N GLY A 92 -24.82 3.12 8.59
CA GLY A 92 -25.00 3.48 7.17
C GLY A 92 -23.75 3.30 6.30
N SER A 93 -22.61 2.89 6.85
CA SER A 93 -21.42 2.55 6.06
C SER A 93 -21.61 1.26 5.28
N THR A 94 -21.00 1.19 4.09
CA THR A 94 -20.92 -0.01 3.22
C THR A 94 -19.56 -0.68 3.26
N SER A 95 -18.71 -0.31 4.21
CA SER A 95 -17.36 -0.85 4.38
C SER A 95 -17.36 -2.38 4.52
N GLN A 96 -16.35 -3.01 3.94
CA GLN A 96 -16.05 -4.45 4.07
C GLN A 96 -14.78 -4.70 4.90
N LEU A 97 -14.30 -3.68 5.59
CA LEU A 97 -13.06 -3.70 6.34
C LEU A 97 -13.18 -4.65 7.54
N ARG A 98 -12.35 -5.69 7.57
CA ARG A 98 -12.38 -6.72 8.63
C ARG A 98 -11.34 -6.50 9.71
N ARG A 99 -10.21 -5.85 9.36
CA ARG A 99 -9.09 -5.69 10.27
C ARG A 99 -8.26 -4.47 9.93
N ILE A 100 -7.70 -3.85 10.98
CA ILE A 100 -6.70 -2.79 10.89
C ILE A 100 -5.48 -3.23 11.69
N LEU A 101 -4.27 -3.01 11.16
CA LEU A 101 -3.01 -3.11 11.89
C LEU A 101 -2.28 -1.77 11.84
N GLU A 102 -1.59 -1.43 12.92
CA GLU A 102 -0.86 -0.18 13.07
C GLU A 102 0.64 -0.41 12.98
N ILE A 103 1.35 0.30 12.11
CA ILE A 103 2.80 0.16 11.90
C ILE A 103 3.55 0.48 13.20
N ASN A 104 3.20 1.59 13.85
CA ASN A 104 3.83 2.00 15.11
C ASN A 104 3.51 1.07 16.30
N ALA A 105 2.45 0.24 16.17
CA ALA A 105 2.12 -0.83 17.10
C ALA A 105 2.56 -2.22 16.58
N SER A 106 3.64 -2.26 15.79
CA SER A 106 4.29 -3.49 15.34
C SER A 106 3.52 -4.31 14.29
N ALA A 107 2.75 -3.68 13.39
CA ALA A 107 2.03 -4.37 12.31
C ALA A 107 2.91 -5.38 11.54
N ILE A 108 4.16 -4.99 11.21
CA ILE A 108 5.09 -5.85 10.48
C ILE A 108 5.43 -7.11 11.28
N ALA A 109 5.73 -6.96 12.57
CA ALA A 109 6.04 -8.11 13.43
C ALA A 109 4.82 -9.01 13.62
N THR A 110 3.64 -8.43 13.76
CA THR A 110 2.36 -9.14 13.87
C THR A 110 2.10 -9.97 12.61
N LEU A 111 2.19 -9.36 11.43
CA LEU A 111 2.01 -10.06 10.15
C LEU A 111 3.03 -11.21 9.99
N LYS A 112 4.30 -10.98 10.30
CA LYS A 112 5.32 -12.03 10.27
C LYS A 112 5.00 -13.18 11.23
N PHE A 113 4.55 -12.88 12.43
CA PHE A 113 4.20 -13.88 13.43
C PHE A 113 3.00 -14.72 12.99
N GLU A 114 1.94 -14.07 12.55
CA GLU A 114 0.70 -14.73 12.11
C GLU A 114 0.88 -15.49 10.80
N GLY A 115 1.81 -15.06 9.96
CA GLY A 115 2.18 -15.71 8.70
C GLY A 115 2.98 -17.02 8.85
N ARG A 116 3.49 -17.35 10.04
CA ARG A 116 4.32 -18.56 10.26
C ARG A 116 3.70 -19.87 9.80
N PRO A 117 2.37 -20.09 9.92
CA PRO A 117 1.74 -21.33 9.44
C PRO A 117 1.63 -21.42 7.91
N ILE A 118 1.88 -20.32 7.18
CA ILE A 118 1.78 -20.28 5.72
C ILE A 118 3.13 -20.63 5.12
N ASP A 119 3.17 -21.58 4.18
CA ASP A 119 4.37 -21.98 3.47
C ASP A 119 4.73 -20.98 2.36
N ASP A 120 6.02 -20.96 1.96
CA ASP A 120 6.49 -20.10 0.86
C ASP A 120 5.79 -20.42 -0.46
N ASP A 121 5.48 -21.70 -0.70
CA ASP A 121 4.79 -22.18 -1.90
C ASP A 121 3.43 -21.48 -2.08
N GLN A 122 2.70 -21.19 -1.00
CA GLN A 122 1.43 -20.47 -1.09
C GLN A 122 1.60 -19.01 -1.55
N VAL A 123 2.71 -18.37 -1.20
CA VAL A 123 3.05 -17.04 -1.72
C VAL A 123 3.45 -17.14 -3.20
N ASP A 124 4.26 -18.13 -3.55
CA ASP A 124 4.68 -18.38 -4.93
C ASP A 124 3.49 -18.67 -5.84
N GLU A 125 2.53 -19.48 -5.39
CA GLU A 125 1.29 -19.73 -6.12
C GLU A 125 0.53 -18.41 -6.41
N ARG A 126 0.43 -17.50 -5.43
CA ARG A 126 -0.22 -16.19 -5.60
C ARG A 126 0.53 -15.31 -6.60
N ILE A 127 1.87 -15.27 -6.50
CA ILE A 127 2.72 -14.53 -7.43
C ILE A 127 2.55 -15.07 -8.86
N HIS A 128 2.60 -16.38 -9.05
CA HIS A 128 2.47 -17.01 -10.38
C HIS A 128 1.04 -16.91 -10.95
N ALA A 129 0.03 -16.88 -10.10
CA ALA A 129 -1.35 -16.67 -10.52
C ALA A 129 -1.61 -15.25 -11.01
N THR A 130 -0.88 -14.26 -10.48
CA THR A 130 -1.01 -12.85 -10.85
C THR A 130 -0.53 -12.61 -12.29
N LYS A 131 -1.36 -11.94 -13.09
CA LYS A 131 -1.06 -11.61 -14.49
C LYS A 131 -0.77 -10.11 -14.62
N SER A 132 -0.01 -9.73 -15.63
CA SER A 132 0.33 -8.33 -15.91
C SER A 132 -0.90 -7.43 -16.10
N ARG A 133 -2.01 -7.97 -16.59
CA ARG A 133 -3.30 -7.26 -16.76
C ARG A 133 -4.11 -7.11 -15.47
N ASP A 134 -3.75 -7.82 -14.41
CA ASP A 134 -4.49 -7.78 -13.16
C ASP A 134 -4.24 -6.45 -12.45
N LEU A 135 -5.23 -6.04 -11.66
CA LEU A 135 -5.18 -4.79 -10.92
C LEU A 135 -4.09 -4.87 -9.84
N ALA A 136 -3.18 -3.91 -9.87
CA ALA A 136 -2.12 -3.77 -8.87
C ALA A 136 -2.45 -2.73 -7.81
N SER A 137 -3.12 -1.64 -8.21
CA SER A 137 -3.42 -0.54 -7.30
C SER A 137 -4.68 0.22 -7.70
N LEU A 138 -5.34 0.79 -6.68
CA LEU A 138 -6.34 1.85 -6.82
C LEU A 138 -5.76 3.14 -6.26
N VAL A 139 -5.39 4.09 -7.12
CA VAL A 139 -4.82 5.37 -6.70
C VAL A 139 -5.90 6.44 -6.75
N TYR A 140 -6.27 6.98 -5.60
CA TYR A 140 -7.31 7.98 -5.50
C TYR A 140 -6.76 9.38 -5.75
N THR A 141 -7.39 10.09 -6.68
CA THR A 141 -7.05 11.48 -7.03
C THR A 141 -8.21 12.40 -6.73
N SER A 142 -7.91 13.62 -6.26
CA SER A 142 -8.91 14.67 -6.12
C SER A 142 -9.40 15.09 -7.51
N GLY A 143 -10.56 14.57 -7.93
CA GLY A 143 -11.22 15.02 -9.15
C GLY A 143 -11.67 16.48 -9.01
N THR A 144 -11.78 17.20 -10.13
CA THR A 144 -12.25 18.58 -10.18
C THR A 144 -13.72 18.75 -9.75
N THR A 145 -14.45 17.68 -9.52
CA THR A 145 -15.92 17.69 -9.36
C THR A 145 -16.41 16.88 -8.16
N GLY A 146 -15.74 16.87 -7.00
CA GLY A 146 -16.28 16.25 -5.79
C GLY A 146 -15.42 15.15 -5.17
N ARG A 147 -15.99 13.96 -4.92
CA ARG A 147 -15.30 12.86 -4.23
C ARG A 147 -14.10 12.33 -5.02
N PRO A 148 -13.02 11.90 -4.36
CA PRO A 148 -11.87 11.28 -5.00
C PRO A 148 -12.28 10.10 -5.88
N LYS A 149 -11.62 9.94 -7.04
CA LYS A 149 -11.86 8.84 -7.98
C LYS A 149 -10.69 7.87 -7.96
N GLY A 150 -10.97 6.57 -7.86
CA GLY A 150 -9.97 5.51 -7.88
C GLY A 150 -9.48 5.22 -9.30
N CYS A 151 -8.26 5.65 -9.62
CA CYS A 151 -7.58 5.28 -10.86
C CYS A 151 -7.10 3.83 -10.76
N ARG A 152 -7.52 2.98 -11.69
CA ARG A 152 -7.19 1.55 -11.74
C ARG A 152 -5.86 1.37 -12.47
N LEU A 153 -4.83 0.97 -11.76
CA LEU A 153 -3.51 0.69 -12.32
C LEU A 153 -3.21 -0.81 -12.25
N THR A 154 -2.91 -1.41 -13.40
CA THR A 154 -2.51 -2.81 -13.51
C THR A 154 -1.02 -2.98 -13.25
N HIS A 155 -0.58 -4.23 -13.03
CA HIS A 155 0.85 -4.54 -12.98
C HIS A 155 1.58 -4.13 -14.26
N ALA A 156 0.94 -4.28 -15.43
CA ALA A 156 1.50 -3.82 -16.70
C ALA A 156 1.74 -2.32 -16.74
N ASN A 157 0.84 -1.51 -16.18
CA ASN A 157 1.04 -0.05 -16.11
C ASN A 157 2.29 0.30 -15.29
N TRP A 158 2.44 -0.30 -14.11
CA TRP A 158 3.61 -0.09 -13.26
C TRP A 158 4.91 -0.57 -13.93
N LEU A 159 4.90 -1.76 -14.54
CA LEU A 159 6.08 -2.29 -15.25
C LEU A 159 6.48 -1.43 -16.45
N SER A 160 5.51 -0.91 -17.21
CA SER A 160 5.77 -0.02 -18.33
C SER A 160 6.39 1.30 -17.89
N GLU A 161 5.86 1.90 -16.81
CA GLU A 161 6.39 3.14 -16.25
C GLU A 161 7.81 2.94 -15.71
N VAL A 162 8.04 1.89 -14.92
CA VAL A 162 9.37 1.54 -14.40
C VAL A 162 10.36 1.28 -15.52
N HIS A 163 9.95 0.54 -16.57
CA HIS A 163 10.79 0.31 -17.74
C HIS A 163 11.18 1.63 -18.41
N GLY A 164 10.21 2.54 -18.61
CA GLY A 164 10.45 3.86 -19.16
C GLY A 164 11.45 4.67 -18.32
N LEU A 165 11.31 4.65 -16.99
CA LEU A 165 12.24 5.32 -16.08
C LEU A 165 13.67 4.72 -16.14
N LEU A 166 13.79 3.40 -16.18
CA LEU A 166 15.08 2.72 -16.19
C LEU A 166 15.83 2.88 -17.52
N THR A 167 15.13 3.04 -18.63
CA THR A 167 15.71 3.10 -19.99
C THR A 167 16.05 4.53 -20.44
N ASN A 168 15.58 5.57 -19.74
CA ASN A 168 15.92 6.95 -20.05
C ASN A 168 17.13 7.42 -19.19
N PRO A 169 17.68 8.64 -19.44
CA PRO A 169 18.80 9.17 -18.65
C PRO A 169 18.56 9.26 -17.15
N MET A 170 17.32 9.40 -16.69
CA MET A 170 16.97 9.35 -15.27
C MET A 170 17.19 7.97 -14.62
N GLY A 171 17.28 6.90 -15.41
CA GLY A 171 17.61 5.55 -14.92
C GLY A 171 18.97 5.48 -14.20
N ALA A 172 19.81 6.49 -14.33
CA ALA A 172 21.05 6.59 -13.58
C ALA A 172 20.84 6.61 -12.04
N ILE A 173 19.71 7.14 -11.56
CA ILE A 173 19.38 7.17 -10.13
C ILE A 173 18.96 5.79 -9.57
N ALA A 174 18.63 4.84 -10.43
CA ALA A 174 18.10 3.53 -10.07
C ALA A 174 19.13 2.39 -10.21
N ARG A 175 20.39 2.70 -10.47
CA ARG A 175 21.45 1.70 -10.69
C ARG A 175 22.03 1.18 -9.36
N PRO A 176 22.62 -0.02 -9.34
CA PRO A 176 23.40 -0.50 -8.21
C PRO A 176 24.46 0.53 -7.77
N GLY A 177 24.52 0.82 -6.48
CA GLY A 177 25.41 1.83 -5.90
C GLY A 177 24.82 3.26 -5.84
N SER A 178 23.72 3.55 -6.54
CA SER A 178 23.01 4.82 -6.36
C SER A 178 22.28 4.87 -5.02
N ARG A 179 22.15 6.09 -4.47
CA ARG A 179 21.42 6.36 -3.23
C ARG A 179 20.39 7.45 -3.51
N VAL A 180 19.14 7.15 -3.20
CA VAL A 180 18.00 8.06 -3.47
C VAL A 180 17.28 8.36 -2.17
N LEU A 181 17.06 9.63 -1.89
CA LEU A 181 16.20 10.08 -0.81
C LEU A 181 14.76 10.18 -1.32
N THR A 182 13.90 9.32 -0.80
CA THR A 182 12.46 9.31 -1.08
C THR A 182 11.74 10.11 0.00
N PHE A 183 11.26 11.30 -0.34
CA PHE A 183 10.61 12.23 0.59
C PHE A 183 9.21 12.67 0.13
N LEU A 184 8.88 12.49 -1.14
CA LEU A 184 7.53 12.72 -1.63
C LEU A 184 6.59 11.59 -1.17
N PRO A 185 5.28 11.87 -0.98
CA PRO A 185 4.32 10.86 -0.55
C PRO A 185 4.29 9.65 -1.49
N LEU A 186 4.52 8.45 -0.95
CA LEU A 186 4.46 7.19 -1.70
C LEU A 186 3.03 6.83 -2.13
N ALA A 187 2.01 7.46 -1.54
CA ALA A 187 0.64 7.40 -2.02
C ALA A 187 0.47 8.10 -3.39
N HIS A 188 1.43 8.96 -3.79
CA HIS A 188 1.42 9.62 -5.09
C HIS A 188 2.10 8.75 -6.17
N VAL A 189 1.47 8.63 -7.34
CA VAL A 189 1.91 7.76 -8.44
C VAL A 189 3.37 8.01 -8.86
N LEU A 190 3.81 9.27 -8.98
CA LEU A 190 5.17 9.59 -9.41
C LEU A 190 6.22 9.13 -8.40
N SER A 191 6.04 9.46 -7.11
CA SER A 191 6.97 9.05 -6.06
C SER A 191 7.09 7.53 -5.98
N ARG A 192 5.95 6.85 -6.08
CA ARG A 192 5.89 5.40 -6.07
C ARG A 192 6.57 4.78 -7.29
N ALA A 193 6.37 5.34 -8.50
CA ALA A 193 7.04 4.87 -9.71
C ALA A 193 8.58 4.98 -9.60
N VAL A 194 9.08 6.11 -9.09
CA VAL A 194 10.51 6.29 -8.82
C VAL A 194 11.01 5.29 -7.78
N SER A 195 10.28 5.11 -6.68
CA SER A 195 10.62 4.14 -5.63
C SER A 195 10.70 2.71 -6.18
N LEU A 196 9.75 2.30 -7.00
CA LEU A 196 9.75 1.00 -7.68
C LEU A 196 10.94 0.87 -8.64
N ALA A 197 11.22 1.91 -9.43
CA ALA A 197 12.35 1.91 -10.37
C ALA A 197 13.70 1.75 -9.62
N VAL A 198 13.89 2.45 -8.50
CA VAL A 198 15.09 2.34 -7.67
C VAL A 198 15.22 0.93 -7.07
N ALA A 199 14.13 0.36 -6.56
CA ALA A 199 14.13 -0.99 -6.00
C ALA A 199 14.45 -2.06 -7.06
N ILE A 200 13.83 -1.98 -8.25
CA ILE A 200 14.03 -2.93 -9.34
C ILE A 200 15.41 -2.75 -9.98
N GLY A 201 15.89 -1.52 -10.09
CA GLY A 201 17.21 -1.21 -10.65
C GLY A 201 18.39 -1.50 -9.72
N GLY A 202 18.14 -1.88 -8.46
CA GLY A 202 19.17 -2.24 -7.48
C GLY A 202 19.81 -1.05 -6.76
N GLY A 203 19.17 0.11 -6.78
CA GLY A 203 19.59 1.28 -6.00
C GLY A 203 19.20 1.15 -4.52
N THR A 204 19.76 2.00 -3.67
CA THR A 204 19.44 2.09 -2.25
C THR A 204 18.49 3.27 -2.02
N GLN A 205 17.45 3.07 -1.23
CA GLN A 205 16.51 4.12 -0.84
C GLN A 205 16.64 4.46 0.64
N SER A 206 16.61 5.77 0.92
CA SER A 206 16.38 6.32 2.26
C SER A 206 15.03 7.03 2.24
N HIS A 207 14.23 6.86 3.28
CA HIS A 207 12.90 7.45 3.36
C HIS A 207 12.87 8.59 4.38
N TRP A 208 12.18 9.67 4.03
CA TRP A 208 12.02 10.84 4.89
C TRP A 208 10.56 11.30 4.85
N SER A 209 9.90 11.31 5.99
CA SER A 209 8.46 11.63 6.08
C SER A 209 8.16 13.10 6.32
N ASN A 210 9.11 13.86 6.89
CA ASN A 210 8.88 15.24 7.31
C ASN A 210 9.54 16.24 6.36
N PHE A 211 8.78 16.67 5.35
CA PHE A 211 9.28 17.62 4.34
C PHE A 211 9.75 18.96 4.95
N SER A 212 9.17 19.41 6.06
CA SER A 212 9.51 20.69 6.69
C SER A 212 10.90 20.72 7.32
N THR A 213 11.48 19.54 7.59
CA THR A 213 12.84 19.40 8.14
C THR A 213 13.88 19.01 7.09
N LEU A 214 13.45 18.83 5.84
CA LEU A 214 14.34 18.49 4.74
C LEU A 214 15.27 19.69 4.44
N GLY A 215 16.56 19.51 4.68
CA GLY A 215 17.59 20.55 4.46
C GLY A 215 18.04 21.30 5.72
N VAL A 216 17.60 20.85 6.91
CA VAL A 216 18.04 21.39 8.21
C VAL A 216 19.15 20.52 8.84
N GLU A 217 19.39 19.33 8.30
CA GLU A 217 20.47 18.39 8.67
C GLU A 217 21.42 18.26 7.44
#